data_e325d2363692b41ff27036d5aa0e5774
#
_entry.id   e325d2363692b41ff27036d5aa0e5774
#
_cell.length_a   1.000
_cell.length_b   1.000
_cell.length_c   1.000
_cell.angle_alpha   90.00
_cell.angle_beta   90.00
_cell.angle_gamma   90.00
#
_symmetry.space_group_name_H-M   'P 1'
#
loop_
_entity.id
_entity.type
_entity.pdbx_description
1 polymer ?
#
loop_
_entity_poly.entity_id
_entity_poly.type
_entity_poly.pdbx_seq_one_letter_code
_entity_poly.pdbx_strand_id
1 'polypeptide(L)'
;MAKIDQINFKGKTALIRADLNVPLKDGSVRDDSRIMASLPSIQHVLKNGGAVVLMSHLGRPQKEKTEDGRIQVGKYSLKQIVPALEKALGQEVKFAGDVGGELSKKMAGDLKSGEVLLIENTRFEEGESSGSEDLANRLAQLGDIFINDAFGTAHRAHASNTQVARYFPRAKKAFGFLMEKELTEAEKIIHSPEKPFTVVLGGAKVSDKILLIEKLIERADHLLIGGGMAYTFILANGGRIGKSIAEPDKVPYVKTILKKARDKGTEVHLPLDTLTADEFSAEAEARLFKSSEIPDDQMGLDIGPKTIQSFSEIIRQSRTLFWNGPMGVFEMPAFKNGTLEIARSISAATTVGAYSLIGGGDSVAAVNKFGLGKNMSYLSTGGGAMLTLLEGSPLPAVEAMEEGV
;
A
#
# COMPACT_ATOMS: atom_id res chain seq x y z
N MET A 1 -22.59 10.40 0.61
CA MET A 1 -22.48 8.95 0.85
C MET A 1 -22.83 8.66 2.31
N ALA A 2 -23.46 7.53 2.61
CA ALA A 2 -23.75 7.13 3.98
C ALA A 2 -22.48 6.65 4.68
N LYS A 3 -22.39 6.76 6.02
CA LYS A 3 -21.37 6.06 6.79
C LYS A 3 -21.83 4.64 7.06
N ILE A 4 -20.91 3.69 7.14
CA ILE A 4 -21.24 2.27 7.33
C ILE A 4 -22.07 2.02 8.60
N ASP A 5 -21.81 2.76 9.67
CA ASP A 5 -22.50 2.68 10.96
C ASP A 5 -23.94 3.24 10.92
N GLN A 6 -24.30 3.98 9.88
CA GLN A 6 -25.64 4.56 9.68
C GLN A 6 -26.54 3.71 8.77
N ILE A 7 -26.00 2.65 8.17
CA ILE A 7 -26.74 1.78 7.25
C ILE A 7 -27.52 0.71 8.03
N ASN A 8 -28.78 0.54 7.69
CA ASN A 8 -29.59 -0.57 8.23
C ASN A 8 -29.35 -1.86 7.42
N PHE A 9 -28.65 -2.82 8.02
CA PHE A 9 -28.31 -4.12 7.41
C PHE A 9 -29.33 -5.21 7.69
N LYS A 10 -30.32 -5.00 8.59
CA LYS A 10 -31.27 -6.04 8.99
C LYS A 10 -32.01 -6.64 7.80
N GLY A 11 -31.82 -7.95 7.57
CA GLY A 11 -32.41 -8.68 6.45
C GLY A 11 -31.90 -8.25 5.08
N LYS A 12 -30.72 -7.64 4.99
CA LYS A 12 -30.07 -7.21 3.76
C LYS A 12 -28.79 -7.96 3.53
N THR A 13 -28.40 -8.12 2.28
CA THR A 13 -27.11 -8.66 1.85
C THR A 13 -26.17 -7.53 1.47
N ALA A 14 -25.04 -7.43 2.15
CA ALA A 14 -23.98 -6.49 1.82
C ALA A 14 -22.96 -7.15 0.90
N LEU A 15 -22.78 -6.56 -0.30
CA LEU A 15 -21.68 -6.89 -1.20
C LEU A 15 -20.46 -6.09 -0.77
N ILE A 16 -19.45 -6.75 -0.22
CA ILE A 16 -18.22 -6.10 0.29
C ILE A 16 -17.06 -6.37 -0.65
N ARG A 17 -16.45 -5.32 -1.19
CA ARG A 17 -15.15 -5.41 -1.85
C ARG A 17 -14.05 -5.29 -0.81
N ALA A 18 -13.48 -6.43 -0.42
CA ALA A 18 -12.37 -6.52 0.54
C ALA A 18 -11.01 -6.72 -0.17
N ASP A 19 -9.91 -6.35 0.45
CA ASP A 19 -8.56 -6.65 -0.04
C ASP A 19 -7.98 -7.88 0.66
N LEU A 20 -8.34 -9.06 0.14
CA LEU A 20 -7.89 -10.35 0.63
C LEU A 20 -6.71 -10.92 -0.19
N ASN A 21 -5.94 -10.05 -0.84
CA ASN A 21 -4.76 -10.42 -1.63
C ASN A 21 -3.56 -10.71 -0.71
N VAL A 22 -3.62 -11.84 -0.02
CA VAL A 22 -2.63 -12.31 0.95
C VAL A 22 -1.55 -13.18 0.30
N PRO A 23 -0.31 -13.21 0.84
CA PRO A 23 0.72 -14.12 0.38
C PRO A 23 0.38 -15.57 0.76
N LEU A 24 0.43 -16.45 -0.24
CA LEU A 24 0.24 -17.89 -0.07
C LEU A 24 1.58 -18.64 -0.19
N LYS A 25 1.71 -19.72 0.59
CA LYS A 25 2.76 -20.73 0.42
C LYS A 25 2.13 -22.09 0.65
N ASP A 26 2.33 -22.99 -0.29
CA ASP A 26 1.80 -24.37 -0.27
C ASP A 26 0.28 -24.41 0.02
N GLY A 27 -0.49 -23.51 -0.63
CA GLY A 27 -1.95 -23.39 -0.47
C GLY A 27 -2.42 -22.80 0.86
N SER A 28 -1.51 -22.29 1.70
CA SER A 28 -1.84 -21.71 3.02
C SER A 28 -1.45 -20.23 3.12
N VAL A 29 -2.26 -19.46 3.83
CA VAL A 29 -2.00 -18.04 4.11
C VAL A 29 -0.79 -17.90 5.04
N ARG A 30 0.18 -17.09 4.63
CA ARG A 30 1.40 -16.80 5.41
C ARG A 30 1.29 -15.56 6.27
N ASP A 31 0.55 -14.59 5.80
CA ASP A 31 0.27 -13.35 6.49
C ASP A 31 -1.23 -13.04 6.33
N ASP A 32 -1.95 -13.03 7.43
CA ASP A 32 -3.39 -12.81 7.48
C ASP A 32 -3.75 -11.33 7.79
N SER A 33 -2.79 -10.43 7.83
CA SER A 33 -2.98 -9.01 8.20
C SER A 33 -4.10 -8.35 7.40
N ARG A 34 -4.22 -8.64 6.09
CA ARG A 34 -5.29 -8.09 5.24
C ARG A 34 -6.66 -8.68 5.55
N ILE A 35 -6.71 -9.97 5.90
CA ILE A 35 -7.95 -10.61 6.38
C ILE A 35 -8.39 -9.93 7.67
N MET A 36 -7.47 -9.79 8.63
CA MET A 36 -7.75 -9.15 9.91
C MET A 36 -8.19 -7.69 9.76
N ALA A 37 -7.61 -6.95 8.80
CA ALA A 37 -7.98 -5.58 8.51
C ALA A 37 -9.41 -5.43 7.93
N SER A 38 -9.91 -6.44 7.23
CA SER A 38 -11.27 -6.46 6.66
C SER A 38 -12.35 -6.89 7.66
N LEU A 39 -11.97 -7.54 8.77
CA LEU A 39 -12.93 -8.08 9.73
C LEU A 39 -13.89 -7.06 10.35
N PRO A 40 -13.46 -5.84 10.73
CA PRO A 40 -14.37 -4.87 11.35
C PRO A 40 -15.60 -4.59 10.49
N SER A 41 -15.44 -4.41 9.19
CA SER A 41 -16.55 -4.14 8.25
C SER A 41 -17.47 -5.35 8.10
N ILE A 42 -16.89 -6.54 7.96
CA ILE A 42 -17.66 -7.80 7.85
C ILE A 42 -18.46 -8.04 9.11
N GLN A 43 -17.81 -7.99 10.27
CA GLN A 43 -18.46 -8.23 11.58
C GLN A 43 -19.54 -7.18 11.88
N HIS A 44 -19.34 -5.93 11.46
CA HIS A 44 -20.36 -4.89 11.64
C HIS A 44 -21.64 -5.23 10.90
N VAL A 45 -21.58 -5.67 9.65
CA VAL A 45 -22.75 -6.11 8.87
C VAL A 45 -23.44 -7.28 9.55
N LEU A 46 -22.69 -8.33 9.93
CA LEU A 46 -23.23 -9.52 10.54
C LEU A 46 -23.91 -9.24 11.89
N LYS A 47 -23.28 -8.45 12.76
CA LYS A 47 -23.84 -8.04 14.07
C LYS A 47 -25.11 -7.20 13.94
N ASN A 48 -25.28 -6.49 12.82
CA ASN A 48 -26.47 -5.69 12.56
C ASN A 48 -27.53 -6.45 11.73
N GLY A 49 -27.47 -7.79 11.71
CA GLY A 49 -28.49 -8.67 11.14
C GLY A 49 -28.46 -8.75 9.60
N GLY A 50 -27.33 -8.40 8.98
CA GLY A 50 -27.10 -8.58 7.55
C GLY A 50 -26.46 -9.92 7.20
N ALA A 51 -26.44 -10.25 5.91
CA ALA A 51 -25.59 -11.27 5.29
C ALA A 51 -24.48 -10.60 4.50
N VAL A 52 -23.40 -11.32 4.20
CA VAL A 52 -22.24 -10.75 3.51
C VAL A 52 -21.86 -11.60 2.29
N VAL A 53 -21.76 -10.95 1.14
CA VAL A 53 -21.05 -11.48 -0.02
C VAL A 53 -19.71 -10.77 -0.15
N LEU A 54 -18.62 -11.53 -0.02
CA LEU A 54 -17.25 -11.01 -0.17
C LEU A 54 -16.79 -11.20 -1.60
N MET A 55 -16.21 -10.15 -2.17
CA MET A 55 -15.46 -10.20 -3.41
C MET A 55 -14.06 -9.64 -3.23
N SER A 56 -13.06 -10.29 -3.79
CA SER A 56 -11.67 -9.87 -3.75
C SER A 56 -10.90 -10.37 -4.96
N HIS A 57 -9.64 -9.96 -5.05
CA HIS A 57 -8.68 -10.52 -5.97
C HIS A 57 -7.55 -11.23 -5.23
N LEU A 58 -6.88 -12.15 -5.93
CA LEU A 58 -5.67 -12.82 -5.47
C LEU A 58 -4.65 -12.86 -6.60
N GLY A 59 -3.47 -12.28 -6.38
CA GLY A 59 -2.39 -12.26 -7.35
C GLY A 59 -2.71 -11.55 -8.68
N ARG A 60 -2.04 -12.01 -9.73
CA ARG A 60 -2.18 -11.48 -11.10
C ARG A 60 -2.36 -12.62 -12.12
N PRO A 61 -3.46 -13.40 -12.08
CA PRO A 61 -3.64 -14.60 -12.87
C PRO A 61 -3.53 -14.37 -14.37
N GLN A 62 -3.95 -13.20 -14.88
CA GLN A 62 -3.87 -12.85 -16.30
C GLN A 62 -2.43 -12.67 -16.82
N LYS A 63 -1.46 -12.41 -15.92
CA LYS A 63 -0.04 -12.26 -16.28
C LYS A 63 0.75 -13.58 -16.22
N GLU A 64 0.19 -14.60 -15.60
CA GLU A 64 0.84 -15.90 -15.36
C GLU A 64 -0.08 -17.02 -15.84
N LYS A 65 -0.44 -16.99 -17.12
CA LYS A 65 -1.20 -18.07 -17.77
C LYS A 65 -0.30 -19.29 -18.03
N THR A 66 -0.92 -20.46 -18.17
CA THR A 66 -0.26 -21.67 -18.66
C THR A 66 0.19 -21.49 -20.12
N GLU A 67 1.03 -22.39 -20.64
CA GLU A 67 1.50 -22.33 -22.04
C GLU A 67 0.35 -22.37 -23.06
N ASP A 68 -0.77 -23.02 -22.73
CA ASP A 68 -2.01 -23.05 -23.53
C ASP A 68 -2.95 -21.87 -23.27
N GLY A 69 -2.48 -20.83 -22.57
CA GLY A 69 -3.19 -19.57 -22.33
C GLY A 69 -4.26 -19.61 -21.23
N ARG A 70 -4.37 -20.69 -20.47
CA ARG A 70 -5.37 -20.81 -19.39
C ARG A 70 -4.88 -20.19 -18.09
N ILE A 71 -5.82 -19.74 -17.27
CA ILE A 71 -5.54 -19.26 -15.90
C ILE A 71 -5.17 -20.44 -15.01
N GLN A 72 -4.14 -20.29 -14.19
CA GLN A 72 -3.74 -21.26 -13.18
C GLN A 72 -4.68 -21.17 -11.96
N VAL A 73 -5.89 -21.74 -12.10
CA VAL A 73 -6.94 -21.67 -11.07
C VAL A 73 -6.42 -22.16 -9.71
N GLY A 74 -5.73 -23.29 -9.65
CA GLY A 74 -5.19 -23.86 -8.41
C GLY A 74 -4.24 -22.91 -7.66
N LYS A 75 -3.53 -22.03 -8.38
CA LYS A 75 -2.60 -21.05 -7.78
C LYS A 75 -3.31 -19.79 -7.28
N TYR A 76 -4.40 -19.37 -7.92
CA TYR A 76 -5.02 -18.06 -7.72
C TYR A 76 -6.46 -18.13 -7.23
N SER A 77 -7.04 -19.32 -6.97
CA SER A 77 -8.39 -19.43 -6.41
C SER A 77 -8.47 -18.88 -4.99
N LEU A 78 -9.48 -18.08 -4.72
CA LEU A 78 -9.81 -17.60 -3.37
C LEU A 78 -10.30 -18.72 -2.44
N LYS A 79 -10.59 -19.90 -2.95
CA LYS A 79 -10.91 -21.07 -2.12
C LYS A 79 -9.80 -21.37 -1.10
N GLN A 80 -8.54 -21.07 -1.43
CA GLN A 80 -7.37 -21.30 -0.57
C GLN A 80 -7.39 -20.43 0.69
N ILE A 81 -8.06 -19.28 0.67
CA ILE A 81 -8.12 -18.38 1.84
C ILE A 81 -9.31 -18.67 2.75
N VAL A 82 -10.28 -19.49 2.32
CA VAL A 82 -11.48 -19.82 3.12
C VAL A 82 -11.15 -20.30 4.53
N PRO A 83 -10.22 -21.26 4.75
CA PRO A 83 -9.90 -21.71 6.10
C PRO A 83 -9.37 -20.61 7.03
N ALA A 84 -8.56 -19.67 6.46
CA ALA A 84 -8.03 -18.56 7.23
C ALA A 84 -9.13 -17.54 7.56
N LEU A 85 -10.06 -17.32 6.63
CA LEU A 85 -11.20 -16.41 6.81
C LEU A 85 -12.20 -16.98 7.84
N GLU A 86 -12.49 -18.28 7.78
CA GLU A 86 -13.32 -18.97 8.78
C GLU A 86 -12.73 -18.89 10.19
N LYS A 87 -11.42 -19.16 10.30
CA LYS A 87 -10.70 -19.02 11.57
C LYS A 87 -10.80 -17.60 12.13
N ALA A 88 -10.66 -16.59 11.29
CA ALA A 88 -10.69 -15.19 11.68
C ALA A 88 -12.11 -14.71 12.06
N LEU A 89 -13.14 -15.22 11.37
CA LEU A 89 -14.55 -14.89 11.64
C LEU A 89 -15.14 -15.76 12.76
N GLY A 90 -14.58 -16.94 13.02
CA GLY A 90 -15.12 -17.91 13.98
C GLY A 90 -16.40 -18.60 13.50
N GLN A 91 -16.64 -18.62 12.18
CA GLN A 91 -17.82 -19.24 11.57
C GLN A 91 -17.52 -19.75 10.17
N GLU A 92 -18.42 -20.58 9.63
CA GLU A 92 -18.37 -21.10 8.27
C GLU A 92 -18.44 -19.98 7.23
N VAL A 93 -17.66 -20.11 6.15
CA VAL A 93 -17.68 -19.25 4.97
C VAL A 93 -18.02 -20.08 3.74
N LYS A 94 -19.20 -19.87 3.18
CA LYS A 94 -19.61 -20.48 1.91
C LYS A 94 -18.73 -19.98 0.77
N PHE A 95 -18.48 -20.83 -0.22
CA PHE A 95 -17.66 -20.47 -1.37
C PHE A 95 -18.39 -20.75 -2.69
N ALA A 96 -18.50 -19.73 -3.56
CA ALA A 96 -18.97 -19.88 -4.93
C ALA A 96 -17.78 -19.86 -5.89
N GLY A 97 -17.68 -20.89 -6.73
CA GLY A 97 -16.57 -21.07 -7.67
C GLY A 97 -16.67 -20.24 -8.96
N ASP A 98 -17.51 -19.21 -8.99
CA ASP A 98 -17.66 -18.30 -10.12
C ASP A 98 -17.66 -16.83 -9.66
N VAL A 99 -17.59 -15.90 -10.62
CA VAL A 99 -17.52 -14.45 -10.39
C VAL A 99 -18.79 -13.76 -10.92
N GLY A 100 -19.81 -13.67 -10.09
CA GLY A 100 -21.11 -13.07 -10.49
C GLY A 100 -21.86 -13.88 -11.54
N GLY A 101 -21.62 -15.19 -11.62
CA GLY A 101 -22.33 -16.12 -12.47
C GLY A 101 -23.56 -16.71 -11.78
N GLU A 102 -24.12 -17.77 -12.38
CA GLU A 102 -25.36 -18.40 -11.88
C GLU A 102 -25.21 -19.01 -10.47
N LEU A 103 -24.02 -19.57 -10.17
CA LEU A 103 -23.79 -20.18 -8.86
C LEU A 103 -23.73 -19.12 -7.76
N SER A 104 -22.93 -18.06 -7.95
CA SER A 104 -22.84 -16.97 -6.97
C SER A 104 -24.17 -16.24 -6.81
N LYS A 105 -24.93 -16.01 -7.87
CA LYS A 105 -26.29 -15.43 -7.78
C LYS A 105 -27.24 -16.29 -6.95
N LYS A 106 -27.28 -17.58 -7.23
CA LYS A 106 -28.11 -18.52 -6.48
C LYS A 106 -27.71 -18.54 -5.01
N MET A 107 -26.41 -18.72 -4.73
CA MET A 107 -25.92 -18.81 -3.34
C MET A 107 -26.12 -17.47 -2.58
N ALA A 108 -25.96 -16.32 -3.25
CA ALA A 108 -26.21 -15.01 -2.65
C ALA A 108 -27.70 -14.80 -2.32
N GLY A 109 -28.59 -15.26 -3.19
CA GLY A 109 -30.06 -15.23 -2.96
C GLY A 109 -30.54 -16.13 -1.83
N ASP A 110 -29.81 -17.22 -1.57
CA ASP A 110 -30.12 -18.19 -0.50
C ASP A 110 -29.51 -17.83 0.86
N LEU A 111 -28.68 -16.73 0.93
CA LEU A 111 -28.02 -16.34 2.17
C LEU A 111 -29.01 -15.86 3.25
N LYS A 112 -28.78 -16.33 4.46
CA LYS A 112 -29.49 -15.88 5.66
C LYS A 112 -28.66 -14.85 6.42
N SER A 113 -29.35 -14.02 7.21
CA SER A 113 -28.68 -13.11 8.14
C SER A 113 -27.63 -13.84 8.99
N GLY A 114 -26.45 -13.27 9.08
CA GLY A 114 -25.32 -13.85 9.79
C GLY A 114 -24.42 -14.75 8.94
N GLU A 115 -24.81 -15.10 7.71
CA GLU A 115 -24.00 -15.95 6.83
C GLU A 115 -23.05 -15.13 5.93
N VAL A 116 -21.94 -15.78 5.54
CA VAL A 116 -20.91 -15.21 4.68
C VAL A 116 -20.70 -16.09 3.45
N LEU A 117 -20.68 -15.47 2.28
CA LEU A 117 -20.33 -16.07 1.00
C LEU A 117 -19.08 -15.39 0.46
N LEU A 118 -18.06 -16.13 0.11
CA LEU A 118 -16.93 -15.66 -0.69
C LEU A 118 -17.12 -16.12 -2.13
N ILE A 119 -17.09 -15.20 -3.09
CA ILE A 119 -17.06 -15.56 -4.52
C ILE A 119 -15.62 -15.77 -5.01
N GLU A 120 -15.47 -16.32 -6.20
CA GLU A 120 -14.14 -16.60 -6.78
C GLU A 120 -13.39 -15.31 -7.14
N ASN A 121 -12.09 -15.42 -7.38
CA ASN A 121 -11.16 -14.35 -7.70
C ASN A 121 -11.64 -13.49 -8.86
N THR A 122 -11.97 -12.21 -8.58
CA THR A 122 -12.50 -11.29 -9.58
C THR A 122 -11.59 -11.15 -10.81
N ARG A 123 -10.26 -11.36 -10.64
CA ARG A 123 -9.28 -11.30 -11.72
C ARG A 123 -9.27 -12.53 -12.63
N PHE A 124 -10.11 -13.52 -12.40
CA PHE A 124 -10.35 -14.59 -13.38
C PHE A 124 -11.18 -14.05 -14.55
N GLU A 125 -12.00 -13.04 -14.33
CA GLU A 125 -12.73 -12.33 -15.38
C GLU A 125 -11.83 -11.28 -16.07
N GLU A 126 -11.73 -11.33 -17.39
CA GLU A 126 -10.96 -10.35 -18.17
C GLU A 126 -11.51 -8.92 -18.02
N GLY A 127 -12.82 -8.81 -17.82
CA GLY A 127 -13.53 -7.55 -17.58
C GLY A 127 -13.18 -6.86 -16.25
N GLU A 128 -12.56 -7.55 -15.29
CA GLU A 128 -12.22 -6.95 -14.00
C GLU A 128 -11.26 -5.76 -14.15
N SER A 129 -10.11 -5.99 -14.78
CA SER A 129 -9.07 -4.96 -14.90
C SER A 129 -9.41 -3.87 -15.93
N SER A 130 -10.28 -4.15 -16.89
CA SER A 130 -10.74 -3.17 -17.89
C SER A 130 -11.92 -2.34 -17.41
N GLY A 131 -12.51 -2.64 -16.24
CA GLY A 131 -13.67 -1.93 -15.73
C GLY A 131 -14.95 -2.25 -16.50
N SER A 132 -15.17 -3.52 -16.88
CA SER A 132 -16.37 -3.95 -17.63
C SER A 132 -17.66 -3.64 -16.88
N GLU A 133 -18.57 -2.93 -17.53
CA GLU A 133 -19.92 -2.65 -17.02
C GLU A 133 -20.76 -3.91 -16.88
N ASP A 134 -20.62 -4.87 -17.81
CA ASP A 134 -21.33 -6.15 -17.72
C ASP A 134 -20.94 -6.91 -16.47
N LEU A 135 -19.62 -7.05 -16.20
CA LEU A 135 -19.14 -7.69 -14.98
C LEU A 135 -19.64 -6.92 -13.74
N ALA A 136 -19.54 -5.60 -13.75
CA ALA A 136 -19.99 -4.77 -12.64
C ALA A 136 -21.51 -4.94 -12.36
N ASN A 137 -22.33 -5.02 -13.41
CA ASN A 137 -23.77 -5.29 -13.28
C ASN A 137 -24.03 -6.69 -12.69
N ARG A 138 -23.30 -7.72 -13.17
CA ARG A 138 -23.42 -9.09 -12.62
C ARG A 138 -23.05 -9.14 -11.14
N LEU A 139 -21.99 -8.43 -10.74
CA LEU A 139 -21.57 -8.32 -9.34
C LEU A 139 -22.58 -7.54 -8.49
N ALA A 140 -23.12 -6.45 -9.00
CA ALA A 140 -24.09 -5.64 -8.26
C ALA A 140 -25.37 -6.40 -7.89
N GLN A 141 -25.74 -7.43 -8.68
CA GLN A 141 -26.91 -8.30 -8.39
C GLN A 141 -26.71 -9.22 -7.18
N LEU A 142 -25.51 -9.29 -6.60
CA LEU A 142 -25.18 -10.16 -5.46
C LEU A 142 -25.50 -9.52 -4.10
N GLY A 143 -25.96 -8.26 -4.05
CA GLY A 143 -26.26 -7.62 -2.78
C GLY A 143 -27.18 -6.42 -2.89
N ASP A 144 -27.78 -6.03 -1.77
CA ASP A 144 -28.66 -4.87 -1.62
C ASP A 144 -27.89 -3.56 -1.33
N ILE A 145 -26.70 -3.71 -0.74
CA ILE A 145 -25.83 -2.63 -0.23
C ILE A 145 -24.41 -2.91 -0.69
N PHE A 146 -23.70 -1.90 -1.17
CA PHE A 146 -22.31 -2.01 -1.56
C PHE A 146 -21.38 -1.38 -0.53
N ILE A 147 -20.36 -2.11 -0.09
CA ILE A 147 -19.30 -1.60 0.78
C ILE A 147 -17.96 -1.74 0.08
N ASN A 148 -17.27 -0.62 -0.11
CA ASN A 148 -15.89 -0.64 -0.60
C ASN A 148 -14.92 -0.56 0.58
N ASP A 149 -14.19 -1.65 0.82
CA ASP A 149 -13.21 -1.78 1.91
C ASP A 149 -11.84 -2.23 1.39
N ALA A 150 -11.55 -1.93 0.12
CA ALA A 150 -10.33 -2.36 -0.57
C ALA A 150 -9.45 -1.18 -0.99
N PHE A 151 -8.91 -0.46 -0.02
CA PHE A 151 -8.07 0.71 -0.27
C PHE A 151 -6.87 0.41 -1.18
N GLY A 152 -6.21 -0.75 -1.02
CA GLY A 152 -5.06 -1.14 -1.85
C GLY A 152 -5.32 -1.16 -3.36
N THR A 153 -6.58 -1.22 -3.79
CA THR A 153 -6.98 -1.18 -5.21
C THR A 153 -7.71 0.09 -5.62
N ALA A 154 -7.91 1.04 -4.71
CA ALA A 154 -8.74 2.22 -4.93
C ALA A 154 -8.25 3.14 -6.06
N HIS A 155 -6.95 3.12 -6.35
CA HIS A 155 -6.30 3.85 -7.45
C HIS A 155 -6.54 3.26 -8.85
N ARG A 156 -7.36 2.20 -8.97
CA ARG A 156 -7.62 1.50 -10.24
C ARG A 156 -9.11 1.51 -10.55
N ALA A 157 -9.45 1.81 -11.80
CA ALA A 157 -10.83 1.82 -12.27
C ALA A 157 -11.32 0.41 -12.66
N HIS A 158 -11.26 -0.56 -11.71
CA HIS A 158 -11.68 -1.93 -11.95
C HIS A 158 -13.21 -2.10 -11.83
N ALA A 159 -13.75 -3.20 -12.39
CA ALA A 159 -15.18 -3.48 -12.33
C ALA A 159 -15.68 -3.63 -10.89
N SER A 160 -14.97 -4.40 -10.05
CA SER A 160 -15.38 -4.76 -8.69
C SER A 160 -15.23 -3.66 -7.64
N ASN A 161 -14.44 -2.61 -7.88
CA ASN A 161 -14.23 -1.54 -6.90
C ASN A 161 -14.74 -0.16 -7.34
N THR A 162 -14.89 0.07 -8.65
CA THR A 162 -15.27 1.36 -9.23
C THR A 162 -16.60 1.26 -9.94
N GLN A 163 -16.69 0.44 -11.01
CA GLN A 163 -17.90 0.40 -11.82
C GLN A 163 -19.12 -0.15 -11.05
N VAL A 164 -18.92 -1.16 -10.21
CA VAL A 164 -19.98 -1.74 -9.37
C VAL A 164 -20.66 -0.70 -8.47
N ALA A 165 -19.92 0.30 -7.97
CA ALA A 165 -20.46 1.35 -7.10
C ALA A 165 -21.54 2.20 -7.78
N ARG A 166 -21.52 2.29 -9.11
CA ARG A 166 -22.50 3.06 -9.91
C ARG A 166 -23.88 2.43 -9.96
N TYR A 167 -24.00 1.14 -9.64
CA TYR A 167 -25.29 0.43 -9.58
C TYR A 167 -26.02 0.60 -8.24
N PHE A 168 -25.38 1.27 -7.27
CA PHE A 168 -25.96 1.48 -5.95
C PHE A 168 -26.22 2.98 -5.69
N PRO A 169 -27.44 3.35 -5.26
CA PRO A 169 -27.71 4.73 -4.86
C PRO A 169 -26.89 5.12 -3.62
N ARG A 170 -26.63 6.42 -3.44
CA ARG A 170 -25.79 6.96 -2.35
C ARG A 170 -26.18 6.46 -0.94
N ALA A 171 -27.46 6.22 -0.71
CA ALA A 171 -27.97 5.70 0.57
C ALA A 171 -27.70 4.21 0.79
N LYS A 172 -27.27 3.48 -0.25
CA LYS A 172 -27.01 2.04 -0.24
C LYS A 172 -25.54 1.71 -0.52
N LYS A 173 -24.65 2.68 -0.43
CA LYS A 173 -23.19 2.44 -0.53
C LYS A 173 -22.43 3.20 0.53
N ALA A 174 -21.39 2.57 1.06
CA ALA A 174 -20.50 3.15 2.06
C ALA A 174 -19.04 2.68 1.86
N PHE A 175 -18.11 3.43 2.40
CA PHE A 175 -16.79 2.89 2.68
C PHE A 175 -16.85 1.94 3.87
N GLY A 176 -16.04 0.87 3.84
CA GLY A 176 -15.77 0.07 5.02
C GLY A 176 -14.79 0.79 5.95
N PHE A 177 -14.65 0.26 7.17
CA PHE A 177 -13.83 0.89 8.21
C PHE A 177 -12.34 0.98 7.84
N LEU A 178 -11.80 0.00 7.09
CA LEU A 178 -10.42 0.06 6.61
C LEU A 178 -10.25 1.21 5.62
N MET A 179 -11.15 1.31 4.64
CA MET A 179 -11.11 2.37 3.62
C MET A 179 -11.24 3.76 4.24
N GLU A 180 -12.20 3.97 5.17
CA GLU A 180 -12.36 5.23 5.89
C GLU A 180 -11.10 5.58 6.69
N LYS A 181 -10.50 4.60 7.36
CA LYS A 181 -9.29 4.81 8.15
C LYS A 181 -8.12 5.22 7.26
N GLU A 182 -7.86 4.52 6.16
CA GLU A 182 -6.78 4.85 5.22
C GLU A 182 -6.93 6.29 4.68
N LEU A 183 -8.15 6.67 4.28
CA LEU A 183 -8.43 8.04 3.84
C LEU A 183 -8.17 9.07 4.95
N THR A 184 -8.65 8.81 6.17
CA THR A 184 -8.46 9.69 7.32
C THR A 184 -6.99 9.84 7.69
N GLU A 185 -6.21 8.75 7.63
CA GLU A 185 -4.78 8.81 7.95
C GLU A 185 -3.98 9.56 6.87
N ALA A 186 -4.37 9.43 5.59
CA ALA A 186 -3.79 10.22 4.51
C ALA A 186 -4.07 11.73 4.67
N GLU A 187 -5.29 12.10 5.07
CA GLU A 187 -5.71 13.48 5.30
C GLU A 187 -4.80 14.23 6.30
N LYS A 188 -4.31 13.54 7.33
CA LYS A 188 -3.36 14.12 8.32
C LYS A 188 -2.05 14.57 7.68
N ILE A 189 -1.60 13.87 6.63
CA ILE A 189 -0.39 14.25 5.87
C ILE A 189 -0.71 15.31 4.83
N ILE A 190 -1.91 15.22 4.19
CA ILE A 190 -2.28 16.08 3.06
C ILE A 190 -2.65 17.49 3.51
N HIS A 191 -3.47 17.63 4.55
CA HIS A 191 -4.07 18.91 4.85
C HIS A 191 -3.43 19.66 6.02
N SER A 192 -3.03 18.99 7.08
CA SER A 192 -2.58 19.67 8.30
C SER A 192 -1.51 18.87 9.07
N PRO A 193 -0.35 18.56 8.46
CA PRO A 193 0.72 17.91 9.23
C PRO A 193 1.23 18.86 10.31
N GLU A 194 1.34 18.36 11.55
CA GLU A 194 2.00 19.10 12.63
C GLU A 194 3.50 19.24 12.31
N LYS A 195 4.02 20.45 12.53
CA LYS A 195 5.41 20.77 12.21
C LYS A 195 6.34 20.57 13.43
N PRO A 196 7.60 20.15 13.23
CA PRO A 196 8.25 19.88 11.94
C PRO A 196 7.69 18.62 11.25
N PHE A 197 7.41 18.72 9.96
CA PHE A 197 7.00 17.59 9.11
C PHE A 197 8.19 17.08 8.30
N THR A 198 8.56 15.84 8.55
CA THR A 198 9.66 15.15 7.86
C THR A 198 9.15 14.04 6.97
N VAL A 199 9.61 14.06 5.74
CA VAL A 199 9.36 13.03 4.72
C VAL A 199 10.63 12.21 4.52
N VAL A 200 10.54 10.89 4.67
CA VAL A 200 11.63 9.95 4.45
C VAL A 200 11.32 9.13 3.20
N LEU A 201 12.13 9.28 2.17
CA LEU A 201 11.96 8.57 0.90
C LEU A 201 13.19 7.73 0.57
N GLY A 202 12.93 6.47 0.22
CA GLY A 202 13.94 5.53 -0.24
C GLY A 202 13.44 4.71 -1.43
N GLY A 203 14.07 3.56 -1.66
CA GLY A 203 13.77 2.70 -2.81
C GLY A 203 14.71 2.92 -3.98
N ALA A 204 14.46 2.23 -5.11
CA ALA A 204 15.45 2.11 -6.19
C ALA A 204 15.50 3.35 -7.12
N LYS A 205 14.36 3.91 -7.51
CA LYS A 205 14.26 4.90 -8.60
C LYS A 205 13.56 6.18 -8.18
N VAL A 206 14.09 7.32 -8.62
CA VAL A 206 13.44 8.62 -8.42
C VAL A 206 12.20 8.78 -9.31
N SER A 207 12.22 8.20 -10.51
CA SER A 207 11.09 8.25 -11.46
C SER A 207 9.78 7.76 -10.87
N ASP A 208 9.83 6.76 -9.98
CA ASP A 208 8.65 6.17 -9.35
C ASP A 208 8.00 7.07 -8.28
N LYS A 209 8.67 8.16 -7.88
CA LYS A 209 8.25 9.03 -6.77
C LYS A 209 8.24 10.52 -7.12
N ILE A 210 8.41 10.86 -8.39
CA ILE A 210 8.51 12.25 -8.86
C ILE A 210 7.31 13.09 -8.37
N LEU A 211 6.09 12.66 -8.67
CA LEU A 211 4.87 13.38 -8.30
C LEU A 211 4.71 13.50 -6.78
N LEU A 212 5.03 12.43 -6.07
CA LEU A 212 5.01 12.41 -4.61
C LEU A 212 5.98 13.45 -4.01
N ILE A 213 7.22 13.48 -4.50
CA ILE A 213 8.23 14.44 -4.06
C ILE A 213 7.76 15.88 -4.30
N GLU A 214 7.27 16.18 -5.50
CA GLU A 214 6.78 17.50 -5.87
C GLU A 214 5.64 18.00 -4.97
N LYS A 215 4.74 17.11 -4.56
CA LYS A 215 3.62 17.44 -3.68
C LYS A 215 4.05 17.59 -2.24
N LEU A 216 4.92 16.71 -1.75
CA LEU A 216 5.36 16.75 -0.37
C LEU A 216 6.30 17.93 -0.07
N ILE A 217 7.14 18.35 -1.02
CA ILE A 217 7.98 19.56 -0.91
C ILE A 217 7.14 20.83 -0.58
N GLU A 218 5.89 20.88 -1.01
CA GLU A 218 5.04 22.05 -0.73
C GLU A 218 4.68 22.21 0.76
N ARG A 219 4.91 21.17 1.58
CA ARG A 219 4.43 21.08 2.97
C ARG A 219 5.49 20.64 3.96
N ALA A 220 6.45 19.82 3.52
CA ALA A 220 7.50 19.27 4.37
C ALA A 220 8.51 20.35 4.80
N ASP A 221 8.99 20.23 6.03
CA ASP A 221 10.14 21.01 6.49
C ASP A 221 11.44 20.29 6.10
N HIS A 222 11.46 18.95 6.18
CA HIS A 222 12.63 18.14 5.83
C HIS A 222 12.25 17.01 4.87
N LEU A 223 13.10 16.78 3.87
CA LEU A 223 13.03 15.66 2.93
C LEU A 223 14.32 14.85 3.01
N LEU A 224 14.24 13.67 3.63
CA LEU A 224 15.37 12.74 3.77
C LEU A 224 15.33 11.74 2.61
N ILE A 225 16.34 11.75 1.76
CA ILE A 225 16.46 10.89 0.58
C ILE A 225 17.47 9.79 0.84
N GLY A 226 17.05 8.52 0.74
CA GLY A 226 17.90 7.34 0.87
C GLY A 226 17.67 6.33 -0.25
N GLY A 227 18.20 5.12 -0.05
CA GLY A 227 18.09 4.05 -1.06
C GLY A 227 18.77 4.37 -2.38
N GLY A 228 18.49 3.57 -3.40
CA GLY A 228 19.07 3.72 -4.75
C GLY A 228 18.75 5.06 -5.42
N MET A 229 17.56 5.61 -5.16
CA MET A 229 17.16 6.90 -5.72
C MET A 229 18.09 8.07 -5.29
N ALA A 230 18.74 7.96 -4.12
CA ALA A 230 19.66 8.98 -3.62
C ALA A 230 20.85 9.22 -4.57
N TYR A 231 21.29 8.19 -5.29
CA TYR A 231 22.44 8.33 -6.19
C TYR A 231 22.15 9.21 -7.40
N THR A 232 20.89 9.29 -7.85
CA THR A 232 20.50 10.26 -8.88
C THR A 232 20.61 11.70 -8.37
N PHE A 233 20.29 11.96 -7.10
CA PHE A 233 20.47 13.26 -6.44
C PHE A 233 21.95 13.60 -6.24
N ILE A 234 22.76 12.62 -5.82
CA ILE A 234 24.20 12.79 -5.66
C ILE A 234 24.87 13.10 -7.00
N LEU A 235 24.50 12.38 -8.07
CA LEU A 235 24.95 12.65 -9.42
C LEU A 235 24.56 14.06 -9.89
N ALA A 236 23.34 14.51 -9.59
CA ALA A 236 22.87 15.86 -9.91
C ALA A 236 23.71 16.97 -9.25
N ASN A 237 24.29 16.67 -8.07
CA ASN A 237 25.20 17.55 -7.34
C ASN A 237 26.69 17.37 -7.74
N GLY A 238 26.99 16.57 -8.79
CA GLY A 238 28.35 16.38 -9.29
C GLY A 238 29.17 15.32 -8.57
N GLY A 239 28.56 14.49 -7.72
CA GLY A 239 29.21 13.37 -7.03
C GLY A 239 29.47 12.19 -7.95
N ARG A 240 30.45 11.34 -7.56
CA ARG A 240 30.77 10.08 -8.20
C ARG A 240 30.07 8.94 -7.45
N ILE A 241 29.37 8.10 -8.18
CA ILE A 241 28.47 7.08 -7.62
C ILE A 241 28.87 5.63 -7.97
N GLY A 242 30.02 5.45 -8.66
CA GLY A 242 30.50 4.14 -9.11
C GLY A 242 29.46 3.37 -9.93
N LYS A 243 29.28 2.10 -9.61
CA LYS A 243 28.26 1.21 -10.20
C LYS A 243 26.86 1.35 -9.57
N SER A 244 26.65 2.32 -8.66
CA SER A 244 25.37 2.47 -7.97
C SER A 244 24.21 2.68 -8.94
N ILE A 245 23.02 2.16 -8.62
CA ILE A 245 21.83 2.38 -9.44
C ILE A 245 21.49 3.87 -9.49
N ALA A 246 21.29 4.41 -10.70
CA ALA A 246 20.89 5.79 -10.89
C ALA A 246 20.09 5.95 -12.17
N GLU A 247 19.42 7.10 -12.33
CA GLU A 247 18.68 7.50 -13.51
C GLU A 247 19.31 8.81 -14.08
N PRO A 248 20.40 8.74 -14.89
CA PRO A 248 21.10 9.92 -15.41
C PRO A 248 20.20 10.85 -16.24
N ASP A 249 19.21 10.30 -16.93
CA ASP A 249 18.20 11.04 -17.70
C ASP A 249 17.28 11.90 -16.80
N LYS A 250 17.18 11.59 -15.52
CA LYS A 250 16.40 12.34 -14.51
C LYS A 250 17.20 13.44 -13.81
N VAL A 251 18.51 13.54 -14.03
CA VAL A 251 19.37 14.56 -13.37
C VAL A 251 18.86 15.99 -13.62
N PRO A 252 18.47 16.42 -14.83
CA PRO A 252 17.91 17.77 -15.01
C PRO A 252 16.66 18.01 -14.17
N TYR A 253 15.82 17.00 -14.07
CA TYR A 253 14.60 17.06 -13.28
C TYR A 253 14.89 17.13 -11.78
N VAL A 254 15.83 16.32 -11.26
CA VAL A 254 16.26 16.37 -9.85
C VAL A 254 16.80 17.78 -9.49
N LYS A 255 17.53 18.44 -10.39
CA LYS A 255 17.97 19.83 -10.18
C LYS A 255 16.78 20.80 -10.02
N THR A 256 15.71 20.58 -10.78
CA THR A 256 14.47 21.36 -10.64
C THR A 256 13.80 21.11 -9.29
N ILE A 257 13.73 19.84 -8.84
CA ILE A 257 13.22 19.47 -7.52
C ILE A 257 14.02 20.17 -6.42
N LEU A 258 15.35 20.10 -6.46
CA LEU A 258 16.22 20.74 -5.45
C LEU A 258 16.05 22.27 -5.40
N LYS A 259 15.84 22.91 -6.58
CA LYS A 259 15.50 24.32 -6.64
C LYS A 259 14.13 24.60 -6.02
N LYS A 260 13.09 23.82 -6.42
CA LYS A 260 11.73 23.98 -5.87
C LYS A 260 11.71 23.82 -4.35
N ALA A 261 12.45 22.83 -3.81
CA ALA A 261 12.56 22.62 -2.37
C ALA A 261 13.12 23.86 -1.65
N ARG A 262 14.23 24.42 -2.17
CA ARG A 262 14.81 25.67 -1.63
C ARG A 262 13.84 26.85 -1.68
N ASP A 263 13.16 27.03 -2.81
CA ASP A 263 12.18 28.10 -3.00
C ASP A 263 10.98 27.98 -2.03
N LYS A 264 10.67 26.76 -1.60
CA LYS A 264 9.59 26.45 -0.63
C LYS A 264 10.06 26.40 0.82
N GLY A 265 11.36 26.47 1.09
CA GLY A 265 11.93 26.36 2.41
C GLY A 265 12.05 24.94 2.95
N THR A 266 11.92 23.92 2.08
CA THR A 266 12.11 22.52 2.45
C THR A 266 13.58 22.15 2.36
N GLU A 267 14.14 21.64 3.47
CA GLU A 267 15.52 21.17 3.53
C GLU A 267 15.62 19.75 2.98
N VAL A 268 16.42 19.55 1.93
CA VAL A 268 16.68 18.23 1.33
C VAL A 268 18.00 17.70 1.88
N HIS A 269 17.93 16.53 2.53
CA HIS A 269 19.06 15.84 3.13
C HIS A 269 19.41 14.59 2.32
N LEU A 270 20.65 14.53 1.85
CA LEU A 270 21.21 13.41 1.10
C LEU A 270 22.18 12.61 1.97
N PRO A 271 22.43 11.32 1.65
CA PRO A 271 23.39 10.52 2.38
C PRO A 271 24.79 11.14 2.39
N LEU A 272 25.39 11.24 3.57
CA LEU A 272 26.77 11.73 3.78
C LEU A 272 27.79 10.63 3.46
N ASP A 273 27.45 9.41 3.87
CA ASP A 273 28.25 8.19 3.68
C ASP A 273 27.36 7.01 3.29
N THR A 274 27.97 6.01 2.67
CA THR A 274 27.29 4.89 2.03
C THR A 274 28.07 3.61 2.29
N LEU A 275 27.37 2.54 2.68
CA LEU A 275 27.89 1.18 2.63
C LEU A 275 27.77 0.66 1.20
N THR A 276 28.90 0.23 0.64
CA THR A 276 29.03 -0.24 -0.73
C THR A 276 29.53 -1.69 -0.79
N ALA A 277 29.38 -2.30 -1.94
CA ALA A 277 30.05 -3.55 -2.31
C ALA A 277 30.47 -3.51 -3.78
N ASP A 278 31.32 -4.45 -4.19
CA ASP A 278 31.75 -4.62 -5.58
C ASP A 278 30.72 -5.40 -6.42
N GLU A 279 29.85 -6.18 -5.76
CA GLU A 279 28.75 -6.92 -6.40
C GLU A 279 27.45 -6.85 -5.56
N PHE A 280 26.31 -7.15 -6.21
CA PHE A 280 25.01 -7.24 -5.54
C PHE A 280 24.81 -8.64 -4.97
N SER A 281 25.43 -8.91 -3.80
CA SER A 281 25.39 -10.20 -3.12
C SER A 281 25.25 -10.03 -1.62
N ALA A 282 24.57 -10.98 -0.96
CA ALA A 282 24.43 -11.01 0.50
C ALA A 282 25.76 -11.35 1.19
N GLU A 283 26.67 -11.99 0.48
CA GLU A 283 28.02 -12.40 0.92
C GLU A 283 29.08 -11.34 0.61
N ALA A 284 28.75 -10.28 -0.14
CA ALA A 284 29.70 -9.25 -0.49
C ALA A 284 30.21 -8.49 0.73
N GLU A 285 31.51 -8.15 0.70
CA GLU A 285 32.16 -7.38 1.76
C GLU A 285 31.68 -5.92 1.74
N ALA A 286 31.08 -5.48 2.84
CA ALA A 286 30.63 -4.10 2.97
C ALA A 286 31.80 -3.15 3.23
N ARG A 287 31.90 -2.07 2.43
CA ARG A 287 32.90 -1.01 2.55
C ARG A 287 32.21 0.34 2.70
N LEU A 288 32.83 1.24 3.45
CA LEU A 288 32.27 2.56 3.75
C LEU A 288 32.99 3.65 2.93
N PHE A 289 32.20 4.42 2.17
CA PHE A 289 32.73 5.57 1.42
C PHE A 289 31.86 6.81 1.67
N LYS A 290 32.39 8.00 1.37
CA LYS A 290 31.54 9.19 1.24
C LYS A 290 30.59 8.98 0.05
N SER A 291 29.33 9.33 0.22
CA SER A 291 28.31 9.09 -0.81
C SER A 291 28.58 9.83 -2.13
N SER A 292 29.34 10.92 -2.08
CA SER A 292 29.78 11.68 -3.27
C SER A 292 31.08 11.18 -3.93
N GLU A 293 31.74 10.17 -3.37
CA GLU A 293 33.08 9.71 -3.77
C GLU A 293 33.16 8.17 -3.86
N ILE A 294 32.11 7.52 -4.37
CA ILE A 294 32.07 6.06 -4.52
C ILE A 294 33.01 5.65 -5.67
N PRO A 295 33.94 4.71 -5.46
CA PRO A 295 34.83 4.19 -6.50
C PRO A 295 34.08 3.52 -7.66
N ASP A 296 34.70 3.48 -8.85
CA ASP A 296 34.09 2.97 -10.08
C ASP A 296 33.77 1.46 -10.02
N ASP A 297 34.45 0.71 -9.17
CA ASP A 297 34.25 -0.74 -8.95
C ASP A 297 33.23 -1.04 -7.83
N GLN A 298 32.69 -0.01 -7.15
CA GLN A 298 31.78 -0.15 -6.00
C GLN A 298 30.38 0.34 -6.33
N MET A 299 29.37 -0.30 -5.71
CA MET A 299 27.97 0.14 -5.76
C MET A 299 27.43 0.38 -4.34
N GLY A 300 26.65 1.43 -4.16
CA GLY A 300 26.02 1.73 -2.87
C GLY A 300 24.81 0.84 -2.62
N LEU A 301 24.73 0.24 -1.43
CA LEU A 301 23.70 -0.71 -1.04
C LEU A 301 22.96 -0.34 0.24
N ASP A 302 23.52 0.53 1.11
CA ASP A 302 22.83 1.09 2.28
C ASP A 302 23.44 2.45 2.67
N ILE A 303 22.70 3.23 3.45
CA ILE A 303 23.23 4.45 4.06
C ILE A 303 24.25 4.12 5.16
N GLY A 304 25.27 4.96 5.28
CA GLY A 304 26.31 4.78 6.29
C GLY A 304 25.97 5.38 7.67
N PRO A 305 26.84 5.15 8.68
CA PRO A 305 26.57 5.54 10.06
C PRO A 305 26.43 7.05 10.29
N LYS A 306 27.15 7.91 9.55
CA LYS A 306 27.01 9.37 9.66
C LYS A 306 25.66 9.83 9.13
N THR A 307 25.20 9.21 8.03
CA THR A 307 23.86 9.45 7.47
C THR A 307 22.78 9.02 8.44
N ILE A 308 22.90 7.82 9.02
CA ILE A 308 21.98 7.30 10.04
C ILE A 308 21.86 8.28 11.19
N GLN A 309 23.00 8.76 11.71
CA GLN A 309 23.02 9.71 12.82
C GLN A 309 22.28 11.00 12.44
N SER A 310 22.66 11.63 11.32
CA SER A 310 22.07 12.90 10.87
C SER A 310 20.54 12.79 10.63
N PHE A 311 20.12 11.72 9.94
CA PHE A 311 18.69 11.48 9.67
C PHE A 311 17.91 11.22 10.97
N SER A 312 18.51 10.45 11.89
CA SER A 312 17.90 10.14 13.19
C SER A 312 17.70 11.40 14.06
N GLU A 313 18.62 12.35 14.01
CA GLU A 313 18.51 13.62 14.74
C GLU A 313 17.32 14.45 14.23
N ILE A 314 17.12 14.52 12.91
CA ILE A 314 15.97 15.21 12.29
C ILE A 314 14.66 14.49 12.64
N ILE A 315 14.62 13.16 12.50
CA ILE A 315 13.43 12.35 12.80
C ILE A 315 12.98 12.55 14.25
N ARG A 316 13.91 12.58 15.22
CA ARG A 316 13.56 12.75 16.65
C ARG A 316 12.94 14.11 16.97
N GLN A 317 13.20 15.12 16.16
CA GLN A 317 12.65 16.48 16.35
C GLN A 317 11.31 16.66 15.62
N SER A 318 10.90 15.70 14.80
CA SER A 318 9.69 15.76 13.97
C SER A 318 8.42 15.56 14.80
N ARG A 319 7.34 16.21 14.37
CA ARG A 319 5.97 15.99 14.89
C ARG A 319 5.15 15.12 13.95
N THR A 320 5.38 15.26 12.65
CA THR A 320 4.76 14.40 11.63
C THR A 320 5.85 13.73 10.81
N LEU A 321 5.69 12.44 10.56
CA LEU A 321 6.61 11.61 9.79
C LEU A 321 5.84 10.83 8.72
N PHE A 322 6.29 10.94 7.48
CA PHE A 322 5.86 10.07 6.40
C PHE A 322 7.07 9.30 5.87
N TRP A 323 6.99 7.98 5.82
CA TRP A 323 8.07 7.15 5.30
C TRP A 323 7.60 6.23 4.19
N ASN A 324 8.31 6.27 3.04
CA ASN A 324 8.08 5.39 1.89
C ASN A 324 9.39 4.97 1.22
N GLY A 325 9.68 3.68 1.23
CA GLY A 325 10.84 3.04 0.63
C GLY A 325 12.02 2.86 1.60
N PRO A 326 12.70 1.71 1.53
CA PRO A 326 13.84 1.39 2.40
C PRO A 326 15.06 2.26 2.08
N MET A 327 15.95 2.39 3.06
CA MET A 327 17.19 3.18 2.95
C MET A 327 18.34 2.40 2.30
N GLY A 328 18.23 1.08 2.23
CA GLY A 328 19.18 0.17 1.64
C GLY A 328 18.54 -1.18 1.35
N VAL A 329 19.36 -2.16 0.95
CA VAL A 329 18.93 -3.54 0.63
C VAL A 329 18.73 -4.31 1.94
N PHE A 330 17.63 -4.01 2.64
CA PHE A 330 17.37 -4.51 4.01
C PHE A 330 17.15 -6.04 4.09
N GLU A 331 16.98 -6.70 2.97
CA GLU A 331 16.92 -8.16 2.84
C GLU A 331 18.28 -8.81 3.12
N MET A 332 19.38 -8.10 2.79
CA MET A 332 20.76 -8.55 2.98
C MET A 332 21.28 -8.15 4.37
N PRO A 333 21.80 -9.11 5.18
CA PRO A 333 22.24 -8.82 6.55
C PRO A 333 23.26 -7.69 6.68
N ALA A 334 24.17 -7.53 5.73
CA ALA A 334 25.22 -6.51 5.74
C ALA A 334 24.67 -5.09 5.43
N PHE A 335 23.53 -4.98 4.74
CA PHE A 335 22.98 -3.72 4.21
C PHE A 335 21.59 -3.38 4.75
N LYS A 336 21.22 -3.94 5.92
CA LYS A 336 19.90 -3.70 6.56
C LYS A 336 19.92 -2.54 7.56
N ASN A 337 21.08 -2.14 8.05
CA ASN A 337 21.19 -1.29 9.24
C ASN A 337 20.63 0.12 8.99
N GLY A 338 20.81 0.69 7.80
CA GLY A 338 20.22 1.98 7.46
C GLY A 338 18.71 1.97 7.63
N THR A 339 18.03 1.00 7.03
CA THR A 339 16.57 0.86 7.13
C THR A 339 16.13 0.57 8.58
N LEU A 340 16.86 -0.29 9.30
CA LEU A 340 16.55 -0.64 10.69
C LEU A 340 16.65 0.58 11.62
N GLU A 341 17.73 1.35 11.55
CA GLU A 341 17.95 2.49 12.44
C GLU A 341 17.00 3.65 12.15
N ILE A 342 16.64 3.87 10.89
CA ILE A 342 15.56 4.83 10.54
C ILE A 342 14.22 4.35 11.11
N ALA A 343 13.87 3.06 10.98
CA ALA A 343 12.68 2.51 11.60
C ALA A 343 12.67 2.68 13.13
N ARG A 344 13.80 2.44 13.80
CA ARG A 344 13.95 2.66 15.25
C ARG A 344 13.78 4.12 15.65
N SER A 345 14.34 5.03 14.86
CA SER A 345 14.24 6.47 15.11
C SER A 345 12.80 6.98 14.96
N ILE A 346 12.08 6.51 13.93
CA ILE A 346 10.65 6.81 13.75
C ILE A 346 9.82 6.20 14.90
N SER A 347 10.09 4.96 15.29
CA SER A 347 9.44 4.31 16.44
C SER A 347 9.65 5.12 17.74
N ALA A 348 10.88 5.56 18.00
CA ALA A 348 11.19 6.38 19.18
C ALA A 348 10.47 7.72 19.15
N ALA A 349 10.47 8.44 18.02
CA ALA A 349 9.74 9.69 17.86
C ALA A 349 8.22 9.49 18.06
N THR A 350 7.66 8.40 17.54
CA THR A 350 6.24 8.06 17.71
C THR A 350 5.90 7.80 19.17
N THR A 351 6.76 7.11 19.92
CA THR A 351 6.56 6.82 21.34
C THR A 351 6.48 8.09 22.20
N VAL A 352 7.15 9.18 21.78
CA VAL A 352 7.11 10.48 22.48
C VAL A 352 6.09 11.46 21.87
N GLY A 353 5.19 10.99 21.01
CA GLY A 353 4.02 11.72 20.55
C GLY A 353 4.06 12.23 19.11
N ALA A 354 5.08 11.90 18.31
CA ALA A 354 5.03 12.19 16.88
C ALA A 354 4.02 11.29 16.16
N TYR A 355 3.36 11.81 15.14
CA TYR A 355 2.56 11.00 14.25
C TYR A 355 3.41 10.40 13.12
N SER A 356 3.33 9.10 12.90
CA SER A 356 4.07 8.40 11.85
C SER A 356 3.16 7.60 10.93
N LEU A 357 3.19 7.90 9.63
CA LEU A 357 2.54 7.16 8.55
C LEU A 357 3.61 6.44 7.73
N ILE A 358 3.54 5.11 7.69
CA ILE A 358 4.41 4.28 6.87
C ILE A 358 3.63 3.79 5.66
N GLY A 359 4.09 4.15 4.46
CA GLY A 359 3.46 3.78 3.20
C GLY A 359 4.38 2.94 2.32
N GLY A 360 3.78 2.11 1.47
CA GLY A 360 4.51 1.23 0.54
C GLY A 360 4.85 -0.14 1.12
N GLY A 361 4.71 -1.16 0.25
CA GLY A 361 4.87 -2.56 0.65
C GLY A 361 6.21 -2.87 1.30
N ASP A 362 7.31 -2.37 0.71
CA ASP A 362 8.67 -2.67 1.19
C ASP A 362 8.96 -2.01 2.54
N SER A 363 8.48 -0.78 2.77
CA SER A 363 8.65 -0.10 4.07
C SER A 363 7.87 -0.80 5.17
N VAL A 364 6.62 -1.18 4.89
CA VAL A 364 5.78 -1.92 5.84
C VAL A 364 6.37 -3.30 6.11
N ALA A 365 6.87 -4.00 5.07
CA ALA A 365 7.55 -5.28 5.22
C ALA A 365 8.81 -5.17 6.09
N ALA A 366 9.63 -4.13 5.88
CA ALA A 366 10.83 -3.87 6.68
C ALA A 366 10.46 -3.62 8.16
N VAL A 367 9.49 -2.74 8.42
CA VAL A 367 9.03 -2.43 9.79
C VAL A 367 8.50 -3.67 10.50
N ASN A 368 7.73 -4.51 9.82
CA ASN A 368 7.22 -5.77 10.37
C ASN A 368 8.33 -6.79 10.60
N LYS A 369 9.28 -6.93 9.64
CA LYS A 369 10.46 -7.80 9.79
C LYS A 369 11.30 -7.44 11.03
N PHE A 370 11.38 -6.16 11.35
CA PHE A 370 12.11 -5.66 12.53
C PHE A 370 11.27 -5.65 13.82
N GLY A 371 10.01 -6.06 13.78
CA GLY A 371 9.13 -6.13 14.95
C GLY A 371 8.67 -4.77 15.48
N LEU A 372 8.76 -3.70 14.66
CA LEU A 372 8.49 -2.31 15.06
C LEU A 372 7.08 -1.82 14.65
N GLY A 373 6.27 -2.67 14.00
CA GLY A 373 4.97 -2.27 13.46
C GLY A 373 4.02 -1.68 14.49
N LYS A 374 3.99 -2.22 15.70
CA LYS A 374 3.12 -1.76 16.79
C LYS A 374 3.49 -0.39 17.36
N ASN A 375 4.69 0.08 17.07
CA ASN A 375 5.22 1.36 17.55
C ASN A 375 5.06 2.49 16.53
N MET A 376 4.47 2.22 15.37
CA MET A 376 4.11 3.23 14.37
C MET A 376 2.66 3.68 14.58
N SER A 377 2.35 4.93 14.27
CA SER A 377 0.97 5.43 14.38
C SER A 377 0.07 4.74 13.37
N TYR A 378 0.55 4.57 12.13
CA TYR A 378 -0.19 3.88 11.08
C TYR A 378 0.72 3.20 10.05
N LEU A 379 0.40 1.95 9.74
CA LEU A 379 0.98 1.19 8.62
C LEU A 379 -0.09 1.07 7.53
N SER A 380 0.10 1.77 6.41
CA SER A 380 -0.85 1.71 5.32
C SER A 380 -0.83 0.34 4.63
N THR A 381 -2.01 -0.23 4.45
CA THR A 381 -2.20 -1.45 3.65
C THR A 381 -2.28 -1.15 2.16
N GLY A 382 -2.45 0.14 1.82
CA GLY A 382 -2.82 0.60 0.48
C GLY A 382 -1.67 0.70 -0.52
N GLY A 383 -0.42 0.69 -0.09
CA GLY A 383 0.74 0.76 -0.98
C GLY A 383 0.60 1.86 -2.03
N GLY A 384 0.32 1.46 -3.28
CA GLY A 384 0.17 2.38 -4.41
C GLY A 384 -1.00 3.37 -4.28
N ALA A 385 -2.12 2.97 -3.68
CA ALA A 385 -3.27 3.86 -3.51
C ALA A 385 -2.96 5.01 -2.54
N MET A 386 -2.22 4.73 -1.44
CA MET A 386 -1.76 5.76 -0.52
C MET A 386 -0.85 6.77 -1.24
N LEU A 387 0.09 6.30 -2.06
CA LEU A 387 0.99 7.17 -2.81
C LEU A 387 0.21 8.04 -3.80
N THR A 388 -0.68 7.44 -4.60
CA THR A 388 -1.55 8.17 -5.54
C THR A 388 -2.35 9.29 -4.85
N LEU A 389 -2.88 9.00 -3.66
CA LEU A 389 -3.63 9.99 -2.87
C LEU A 389 -2.72 11.12 -2.36
N LEU A 390 -1.52 10.80 -1.86
CA LEU A 390 -0.53 11.77 -1.40
C LEU A 390 0.07 12.61 -2.55
N GLU A 391 0.08 12.07 -3.76
CA GLU A 391 0.42 12.79 -5.01
C GLU A 391 -0.66 13.80 -5.41
N GLY A 392 -1.81 13.79 -4.74
CA GLY A 392 -2.96 14.64 -5.05
C GLY A 392 -3.78 14.19 -6.24
N SER A 393 -3.55 12.94 -6.70
CA SER A 393 -4.36 12.35 -7.76
C SER A 393 -5.63 11.72 -7.17
N PRO A 394 -6.79 11.87 -7.85
CA PRO A 394 -8.02 11.28 -7.37
C PRO A 394 -7.95 9.75 -7.40
N LEU A 395 -8.67 9.13 -6.49
CA LEU A 395 -8.82 7.68 -6.47
C LEU A 395 -10.15 7.31 -7.16
N PRO A 396 -10.13 6.61 -8.32
CA PRO A 396 -11.34 6.28 -9.07
C PRO A 396 -12.42 5.59 -8.23
N ALA A 397 -12.00 4.71 -7.29
CA ALA A 397 -12.93 4.04 -6.41
C ALA A 397 -13.58 4.98 -5.38
N VAL A 398 -12.91 6.05 -4.98
CA VAL A 398 -13.47 7.07 -4.08
C VAL A 398 -14.48 7.92 -4.85
N GLU A 399 -14.11 8.41 -6.04
CA GLU A 399 -15.00 9.21 -6.89
C GLU A 399 -16.29 8.45 -7.21
N ALA A 400 -16.20 7.18 -7.62
CA ALA A 400 -17.37 6.36 -7.92
C ALA A 400 -18.31 6.14 -6.70
N MET A 401 -17.76 6.12 -5.50
CA MET A 401 -18.57 6.06 -4.27
C MET A 401 -19.28 7.38 -3.97
N GLU A 402 -18.71 8.50 -4.38
CA GLU A 402 -19.29 9.84 -4.18
C GLU A 402 -20.28 10.23 -5.28
N GLU A 403 -20.19 9.63 -6.48
CA GLU A 403 -21.16 9.82 -7.56
C GLU A 403 -22.56 9.43 -7.07
N GLY A 404 -23.56 10.24 -7.41
CA GLY A 404 -24.97 9.95 -7.17
C GLY A 404 -25.58 9.21 -8.36
N VAL A 405 -26.44 8.22 -8.11
CA VAL A 405 -27.41 7.71 -9.06
C VAL A 405 -28.75 8.35 -8.71
#